data_3619031fb08ae321b9df8284004d223d
#
_entry.id   3619031fb08ae321b9df8284004d223d
#
_cell.length_a   1.000
_cell.length_b   1.000
_cell.length_c   1.000
_cell.angle_alpha   90.00
_cell.angle_beta   90.00
_cell.angle_gamma   90.00
#
_symmetry.space_group_name_H-M   'P 1'
#
loop_
_entity.id
_entity.type
_entity.pdbx_description
1 polymer ?
#
loop_
_entity_poly.entity_id
_entity_poly.type
_entity_poly.pdbx_seq_one_letter_code
_entity_poly.pdbx_strand_id
1 'polypeptide(L)'
;MSADEFAEKFSNAISKITEDDEIILLGDIVGGSPLTNAIEQVSNKGLIGQTVIFGGMNLAMALTATLMKDGVDTDMLKDSLINEAKDAVKEFVMTPANDDEEDDI
;
A
#
# COMPACT_ATOMS: atom_id res chain seq x y z
N MET A 1 3.18 17.44 -11.65
CA MET A 1 3.48 16.41 -12.64
C MET A 1 2.20 16.09 -13.40
N SER A 2 2.23 16.10 -14.69
CA SER A 2 1.07 15.78 -15.50
C SER A 2 0.81 14.28 -15.49
N ALA A 3 -0.39 13.90 -15.92
CA ALA A 3 -0.73 12.49 -16.01
C ALA A 3 0.20 11.74 -16.97
N ASP A 4 0.56 12.41 -18.08
CA ASP A 4 1.46 11.77 -19.04
C ASP A 4 2.86 11.59 -18.48
N GLU A 5 3.35 12.56 -17.73
CA GLU A 5 4.65 12.43 -17.08
C GLU A 5 4.64 11.33 -16.04
N PHE A 6 3.56 11.26 -15.26
CA PHE A 6 3.43 10.21 -14.26
C PHE A 6 3.42 8.84 -14.92
N ALA A 7 2.63 8.69 -15.96
CA ALA A 7 2.51 7.41 -16.67
C ALA A 7 3.86 6.96 -17.21
N GLU A 8 4.62 7.88 -17.79
CA GLU A 8 5.93 7.55 -18.35
C GLU A 8 6.90 7.13 -17.27
N LYS A 9 6.96 7.90 -16.19
CA LYS A 9 7.88 7.58 -15.11
C LYS A 9 7.52 6.28 -14.42
N PHE A 10 6.21 6.05 -14.21
CA PHE A 10 5.77 4.82 -13.57
C PHE A 10 6.06 3.62 -14.47
N SER A 11 5.77 3.75 -15.75
CA SER A 11 6.06 2.67 -16.71
C SER A 11 7.55 2.32 -16.71
N ASN A 12 8.42 3.34 -16.65
CA ASN A 12 9.85 3.09 -16.58
C ASN A 12 10.25 2.44 -15.27
N ALA A 13 9.62 2.84 -14.17
CA ALA A 13 9.94 2.29 -12.85
C ALA A 13 9.62 0.80 -12.76
N ILE A 14 8.59 0.34 -13.47
CA ILE A 14 8.21 -1.07 -13.43
C ILE A 14 8.73 -1.85 -14.64
N SER A 15 9.67 -1.28 -15.38
CA SER A 15 10.10 -1.88 -16.64
C SER A 15 10.77 -3.25 -16.48
N LYS A 16 11.32 -3.53 -15.31
CA LYS A 16 11.99 -4.81 -15.06
C LYS A 16 11.11 -5.85 -14.39
N ILE A 17 9.88 -5.50 -14.08
CA ILE A 17 8.95 -6.46 -13.48
C ILE A 17 8.43 -7.36 -14.58
N THR A 18 8.40 -8.66 -14.31
CA THR A 18 7.95 -9.63 -15.29
C THR A 18 6.73 -10.40 -14.78
N GLU A 19 6.16 -11.25 -15.61
CA GLU A 19 5.00 -12.04 -15.22
C GLU A 19 5.30 -13.03 -14.11
N ASP A 20 6.57 -13.27 -13.80
CA ASP A 20 6.94 -14.13 -12.67
C ASP A 20 6.91 -13.41 -11.34
N ASP A 21 6.77 -12.10 -11.33
CA ASP A 21 6.74 -11.32 -10.11
C ASP A 21 5.32 -11.12 -9.63
N GLU A 22 5.15 -11.04 -8.32
CA GLU A 22 3.87 -10.64 -7.72
C GLU A 22 3.97 -9.17 -7.33
N ILE A 23 2.89 -8.44 -7.53
CA ILE A 23 2.89 -7.00 -7.32
C ILE A 23 1.89 -6.61 -6.25
N ILE A 24 2.34 -5.82 -5.29
CA ILE A 24 1.45 -5.17 -4.33
C ILE A 24 1.47 -3.69 -4.67
N LEU A 25 0.33 -3.17 -5.13
CA LEU A 25 0.22 -1.77 -5.53
C LEU A 25 -0.54 -1.01 -4.47
N LEU A 26 0.08 -0.02 -3.88
CA LEU A 26 -0.50 0.75 -2.80
C LEU A 26 -0.72 2.20 -3.23
N GLY A 27 -1.92 2.70 -3.01
CA GLY A 27 -2.24 4.09 -3.28
C GLY A 27 -2.98 4.68 -2.11
N ASP A 28 -3.02 6.00 -2.04
CA ASP A 28 -3.68 6.66 -0.91
C ASP A 28 -5.19 6.78 -1.12
N ILE A 29 -5.65 6.92 -2.35
CA ILE A 29 -7.07 7.12 -2.63
C ILE A 29 -7.51 6.20 -3.75
N VAL A 30 -8.54 5.42 -3.49
CA VAL A 30 -9.16 4.60 -4.55
C VAL A 30 -9.89 5.55 -5.50
N GLY A 31 -9.65 5.41 -6.78
CA GLY A 31 -10.27 6.29 -7.77
C GLY A 31 -9.53 7.58 -7.98
N GLY A 32 -8.48 7.83 -7.21
CA GLY A 32 -7.65 9.00 -7.44
C GLY A 32 -6.79 8.81 -8.68
N SER A 33 -6.42 9.92 -9.30
CA SER A 33 -5.72 9.88 -10.57
C SER A 33 -4.40 9.11 -10.53
N PRO A 34 -3.53 9.29 -9.51
CA PRO A 34 -2.27 8.55 -9.52
C PRO A 34 -2.45 7.04 -9.47
N LEU A 35 -3.35 6.56 -8.61
CA LEU A 35 -3.56 5.12 -8.51
C LEU A 35 -4.21 4.58 -9.78
N THR A 36 -5.18 5.30 -10.33
CA THR A 36 -5.84 4.90 -11.57
C THR A 36 -4.84 4.81 -12.72
N ASN A 37 -3.95 5.79 -12.82
CA ASN A 37 -2.92 5.78 -13.87
C ASN A 37 -1.93 4.63 -13.66
N ALA A 38 -1.57 4.35 -12.43
CA ALA A 38 -0.67 3.24 -12.14
C ALA A 38 -1.31 1.91 -12.54
N ILE A 39 -2.59 1.72 -12.22
CA ILE A 39 -3.31 0.52 -12.59
C ILE A 39 -3.32 0.34 -14.11
N GLU A 40 -3.55 1.44 -14.82
CA GLU A 40 -3.55 1.40 -16.28
C GLU A 40 -2.20 0.94 -16.83
N GLN A 41 -1.10 1.45 -16.27
CA GLN A 41 0.23 1.06 -16.73
C GLN A 41 0.52 -0.41 -16.44
N VAL A 42 0.13 -0.89 -15.26
CA VAL A 42 0.29 -2.30 -14.92
C VAL A 42 -0.52 -3.17 -15.88
N SER A 43 -1.75 -2.74 -16.18
CA SER A 43 -2.62 -3.47 -17.10
C SER A 43 -2.04 -3.49 -18.50
N ASN A 44 -1.49 -2.36 -18.96
CA ASN A 44 -0.89 -2.28 -20.29
C ASN A 44 0.30 -3.21 -20.46
N LYS A 45 0.97 -3.55 -19.39
CA LYS A 45 2.09 -4.48 -19.44
C LYS A 45 1.65 -5.93 -19.23
N GLY A 46 0.35 -6.17 -19.08
CA GLY A 46 -0.15 -7.52 -18.90
C GLY A 46 0.08 -8.10 -17.53
N LEU A 47 0.28 -7.24 -16.52
CA LEU A 47 0.67 -7.70 -15.18
C LEU A 47 -0.46 -7.64 -14.17
N ILE A 48 -1.69 -7.29 -14.60
CA ILE A 48 -2.78 -7.07 -13.65
C ILE A 48 -3.18 -8.36 -12.93
N GLY A 49 -3.01 -9.50 -13.56
CA GLY A 49 -3.41 -10.77 -12.98
C GLY A 49 -2.58 -11.21 -11.78
N GLN A 50 -1.39 -10.63 -11.61
CA GLN A 50 -0.54 -10.94 -10.46
C GLN A 50 -0.42 -9.74 -9.52
N THR A 51 -1.35 -8.81 -9.60
CA THR A 51 -1.30 -7.58 -8.81
C THR A 51 -2.46 -7.54 -7.83
N VAL A 52 -2.16 -7.22 -6.56
CA VAL A 52 -3.20 -6.87 -5.60
C VAL A 52 -3.11 -5.36 -5.38
N ILE A 53 -4.24 -4.70 -5.25
CA ILE A 53 -4.33 -3.24 -5.25
C ILE A 53 -5.07 -2.77 -4.02
N PHE A 54 -4.48 -1.83 -3.30
CA PHE A 54 -5.10 -1.26 -2.11
C PHE A 54 -5.09 0.25 -2.19
N GLY A 55 -6.21 0.87 -1.80
CA GLY A 55 -6.27 2.30 -1.58
C GLY A 55 -6.22 2.59 -0.09
N GLY A 56 -6.17 3.86 0.25
CA GLY A 56 -6.14 4.25 1.66
C GLY A 56 -4.85 3.88 2.36
N MET A 57 -3.76 3.73 1.63
CA MET A 57 -2.51 3.29 2.25
C MET A 57 -2.04 4.26 3.32
N ASN A 58 -1.42 3.72 4.33
CA ASN A 58 -0.71 4.49 5.34
C ASN A 58 0.58 3.74 5.65
N LEU A 59 1.39 4.31 6.54
CA LEU A 59 2.68 3.70 6.82
C LEU A 59 2.55 2.29 7.38
N ALA A 60 1.54 2.05 8.21
CA ALA A 60 1.33 0.72 8.78
C ALA A 60 1.08 -0.32 7.69
N MET A 61 0.26 0.02 6.69
CA MET A 61 0.01 -0.89 5.57
C MET A 61 1.29 -1.16 4.79
N ALA A 62 2.07 -0.12 4.50
CA ALA A 62 3.29 -0.27 3.72
C ALA A 62 4.32 -1.12 4.45
N LEU A 63 4.47 -0.92 5.75
CA LEU A 63 5.40 -1.72 6.54
C LEU A 63 4.95 -3.18 6.59
N THR A 64 3.66 -3.42 6.79
CA THR A 64 3.13 -4.77 6.85
C THR A 64 3.34 -5.48 5.51
N ALA A 65 3.10 -4.77 4.41
CA ALA A 65 3.32 -5.36 3.07
C ALA A 65 4.77 -5.79 2.90
N THR A 66 5.69 -4.92 3.28
CA THR A 66 7.11 -5.21 3.14
C THR A 66 7.54 -6.42 3.98
N LEU A 67 6.99 -6.53 5.19
CA LEU A 67 7.40 -7.60 6.09
C LEU A 67 6.74 -8.92 5.77
N MET A 68 5.54 -8.92 5.21
CA MET A 68 4.77 -10.15 5.03
C MET A 68 4.72 -10.66 3.60
N LYS A 69 5.19 -9.91 2.64
CA LYS A 69 4.96 -10.23 1.22
C LYS A 69 5.43 -11.61 0.80
N ASP A 70 6.45 -12.14 1.46
CA ASP A 70 7.00 -13.44 1.08
C ASP A 70 6.63 -14.56 2.02
N GLY A 71 5.92 -14.27 3.09
CA GLY A 71 5.74 -15.26 4.15
C GLY A 71 4.35 -15.83 4.31
N VAL A 72 3.36 -15.32 3.58
CA VAL A 72 1.97 -15.73 3.78
C VAL A 72 1.27 -15.84 2.44
N ASP A 73 0.11 -16.50 2.43
CA ASP A 73 -0.65 -16.57 1.20
C ASP A 73 -1.36 -15.24 0.92
N THR A 74 -1.89 -15.12 -0.28
CA THR A 74 -2.48 -13.87 -0.75
C THR A 74 -3.66 -13.43 0.09
N ASP A 75 -4.54 -14.35 0.48
CA ASP A 75 -5.71 -13.97 1.26
C ASP A 75 -5.33 -13.46 2.64
N MET A 76 -4.37 -14.10 3.29
CA MET A 76 -3.88 -13.65 4.57
C MET A 76 -3.18 -12.30 4.44
N LEU A 77 -2.43 -12.10 3.37
CA LEU A 77 -1.77 -10.82 3.13
C LEU A 77 -2.80 -9.71 2.99
N LYS A 78 -3.84 -9.93 2.19
CA LYS A 78 -4.89 -8.92 1.99
C LYS A 78 -5.55 -8.54 3.30
N ASP A 79 -5.93 -9.53 4.11
CA ASP A 79 -6.58 -9.26 5.39
C ASP A 79 -5.66 -8.50 6.33
N SER A 80 -4.38 -8.89 6.38
CA SER A 80 -3.43 -8.24 7.28
C SER A 80 -3.20 -6.79 6.88
N LEU A 81 -3.08 -6.51 5.59
CA LEU A 81 -2.87 -5.13 5.13
C LEU A 81 -4.04 -4.24 5.50
N ILE A 82 -5.26 -4.72 5.29
CA ILE A 82 -6.45 -3.92 5.61
C ILE A 82 -6.54 -3.71 7.12
N ASN A 83 -6.36 -4.76 7.90
CA ASN A 83 -6.53 -4.68 9.34
C ASN A 83 -5.47 -3.80 9.98
N GLU A 84 -4.21 -3.93 9.55
CA GLU A 84 -3.14 -3.11 10.11
C GLU A 84 -3.33 -1.63 9.77
N ALA A 85 -3.78 -1.36 8.55
CA ALA A 85 -4.02 0.02 8.16
C ALA A 85 -5.16 0.63 8.96
N LYS A 86 -6.25 -0.11 9.15
CA LYS A 86 -7.40 0.39 9.90
C LYS A 86 -7.04 0.60 11.36
N ASP A 87 -6.29 -0.30 11.95
CA ASP A 87 -5.92 -0.21 13.36
C ASP A 87 -4.99 0.96 13.61
N ALA A 88 -4.24 1.39 12.61
CA ALA A 88 -3.31 2.51 12.76
C ALA A 88 -4.02 3.86 12.73
N VAL A 89 -5.27 3.92 12.27
CA VAL A 89 -6.01 5.16 12.19
C VAL A 89 -6.74 5.37 13.52
N LYS A 90 -6.20 6.21 14.36
CA LYS A 90 -6.81 6.44 15.67
C LYS A 90 -6.37 7.79 16.20
N GLU A 91 -7.16 8.33 17.10
CA GLU A 91 -6.82 9.58 17.75
C GLU A 91 -5.76 9.31 18.82
N PHE A 92 -4.77 10.18 18.88
CA PHE A 92 -3.84 10.13 19.99
C PHE A 92 -4.39 11.05 21.09
N VAL A 93 -4.66 10.49 22.25
CA VAL A 93 -5.25 11.25 23.33
C VAL A 93 -4.20 11.51 24.40
N MET A 94 -3.96 12.80 24.69
CA MET A 94 -3.04 13.19 25.74
C MET A 94 -3.79 13.15 27.05
N THR A 95 -3.32 12.32 27.99
CA THR A 95 -3.90 12.34 29.31
C THR A 95 -3.14 13.31 30.16
N PRO A 96 -3.80 14.00 31.10
CA PRO A 96 -3.10 14.85 32.04
C PRO A 96 -2.13 14.00 32.84
N ALA A 97 -1.10 14.64 33.22
CA ALA A 97 -0.08 13.95 33.92
C ALA A 97 -0.56 13.47 35.20
N ASN A 98 -0.66 12.33 35.40
CA ASN A 98 -1.14 11.82 36.49
C ASN A 98 -0.28 10.87 36.82
N ASP A 99 0.51 10.79 36.50
CA ASP A 99 1.40 10.11 36.79
C ASP A 99 1.52 8.82 36.95
N ASP A 100 0.82 8.35 37.22
CA ASP A 100 0.99 7.07 37.44
C ASP A 100 1.09 6.33 36.31
N GLU A 101 0.99 6.65 35.48
CA GLU A 101 1.00 5.94 34.43
C GLU A 101 2.02 5.88 33.74
N GLU A 102 2.46 5.65 33.75
CA GLU A 102 3.26 5.59 33.13
C GLU A 102 3.71 5.18 32.25
N ASP A 103 3.85 5.02 31.96
CA ASP A 103 4.23 4.71 31.19
C ASP A 103 4.52 4.14 30.32
N ASP A 104 4.43 3.88 29.99
CA ASP A 104 4.52 3.16 29.31
C ASP A 104 4.64 3.35 28.14
N ILE A 105 4.88 3.68 27.58
CA ILE A 105 4.97 3.93 26.37
C ILE A 105 5.15 3.11 25.60
#